data_03538513a1d3033ca4d9ed7ac0d630e2
#
_entry.id   03538513a1d3033ca4d9ed7ac0d630e2
#
_cell.length_a   1.000
_cell.length_b   1.000
_cell.length_c   1.000
_cell.angle_alpha   90.00
_cell.angle_beta   90.00
_cell.angle_gamma   90.00
#
_symmetry.space_group_name_H-M   'P 1'
#
loop_
_entity.id
_entity.type
_entity.pdbx_description
1 polymer ?
#
loop_
_entity_poly.entity_id
_entity_poly.type
_entity_poly.pdbx_seq_one_letter_code
_entity_poly.pdbx_strand_id
1 'polypeptide(L)'
;MLAALAIPACDGLEFDVQTSADGIPILLHDDTLERVQGRPERPDQMTAAALDELGVPSLADVLAAVPRRAFLDVELKGDAGRAVVEVLAAARGPDLRDAVISSFEAETLERVAGLVPGWPRWLNAEDLSAATIAAAVELGCRGISVEWRSIDAGSARRVRAAGLELAAWTVRRRPTFDRLERLGVMAVCVEAAALDG
;
A
#
# COMPACT_ATOMS: atom_id res chain seq x y z
N MET A 1 -12.00 -2.03 7.55
CA MET A 1 -11.37 -1.00 6.71
C MET A 1 -12.14 0.32 6.78
N LEU A 2 -13.34 0.48 6.20
CA LEU A 2 -14.07 1.78 6.19
C LEU A 2 -14.32 2.38 7.59
N ALA A 3 -14.51 1.55 8.61
CA ALA A 3 -14.66 2.01 9.99
C ALA A 3 -13.42 2.79 10.52
N ALA A 4 -12.23 2.52 9.99
CA ALA A 4 -11.01 3.25 10.36
C ALA A 4 -11.11 4.73 9.99
N LEU A 5 -11.74 5.07 8.85
CA LEU A 5 -11.93 6.45 8.42
C LEU A 5 -12.90 7.26 9.30
N ALA A 6 -13.60 6.62 10.24
CA ALA A 6 -14.38 7.31 11.26
C ALA A 6 -13.52 7.81 12.44
N ILE A 7 -12.28 7.36 12.55
CA ILE A 7 -11.32 7.81 13.56
C ILE A 7 -10.72 9.14 13.10
N PRO A 8 -10.82 10.24 13.88
CA PRO A 8 -10.36 11.56 13.44
C PRO A 8 -8.88 11.65 13.04
N ALA A 9 -8.05 10.78 13.59
CA ALA A 9 -6.62 10.73 13.31
C ALA A 9 -6.27 9.84 12.10
N CYS A 10 -7.26 9.24 11.42
CA CYS A 10 -7.06 8.38 10.26
C CYS A 10 -7.30 9.17 8.97
N ASP A 11 -6.24 9.49 8.25
CA ASP A 11 -6.30 10.27 7.01
C ASP A 11 -6.48 9.39 5.77
N GLY A 12 -6.24 8.08 5.88
CA GLY A 12 -6.24 7.19 4.74
C GLY A 12 -6.33 5.71 5.08
N LEU A 13 -6.20 4.90 4.04
CA LEU A 13 -6.21 3.44 4.12
C LEU A 13 -5.02 2.88 3.36
N GLU A 14 -4.50 1.79 3.88
CA GLU A 14 -3.60 0.90 3.16
C GLU A 14 -4.32 -0.43 2.93
N PHE A 15 -4.10 -1.03 1.77
CA PHE A 15 -4.63 -2.34 1.43
C PHE A 15 -3.88 -3.01 0.29
N ASP A 16 -3.88 -4.34 0.32
CA ASP A 16 -3.23 -5.20 -0.67
C ASP A 16 -4.18 -5.53 -1.82
N VAL A 17 -3.65 -5.46 -3.04
CA VAL A 17 -4.37 -5.80 -4.26
C VAL A 17 -3.68 -6.96 -4.97
N GLN A 18 -4.48 -7.98 -5.26
CA GLN A 18 -4.14 -9.13 -6.09
C GLN A 18 -5.08 -9.21 -7.28
N THR A 19 -4.86 -10.19 -8.17
CA THR A 19 -5.70 -10.38 -9.36
C THR A 19 -6.41 -11.74 -9.27
N SER A 20 -7.73 -11.74 -9.50
CA SER A 20 -8.54 -12.95 -9.62
C SER A 20 -8.27 -13.72 -10.92
N ALA A 21 -8.78 -14.96 -11.03
CA ALA A 21 -8.63 -15.79 -12.23
C ALA A 21 -9.16 -15.15 -13.53
N ASP A 22 -10.15 -14.28 -13.41
CA ASP A 22 -10.75 -13.53 -14.52
C ASP A 22 -10.15 -12.11 -14.72
N GLY A 23 -9.01 -11.83 -14.08
CA GLY A 23 -8.23 -10.61 -14.27
C GLY A 23 -8.77 -9.36 -13.55
N ILE A 24 -9.71 -9.54 -12.61
CA ILE A 24 -10.29 -8.44 -11.84
C ILE A 24 -9.43 -8.17 -10.59
N PRO A 25 -9.02 -6.91 -10.32
CA PRO A 25 -8.34 -6.55 -9.07
C PRO A 25 -9.23 -6.75 -7.85
N ILE A 26 -8.73 -7.48 -6.87
CA ILE A 26 -9.43 -7.78 -5.60
C ILE A 26 -8.56 -7.42 -4.40
N LEU A 27 -9.18 -7.21 -3.22
CA LEU A 27 -8.45 -6.91 -2.00
C LEU A 27 -8.22 -8.17 -1.16
N LEU A 28 -6.97 -8.62 -1.13
CA LEU A 28 -6.56 -9.75 -0.29
C LEU A 28 -5.07 -9.64 0.04
N HIS A 29 -4.74 -9.73 1.35
CA HIS A 29 -3.35 -9.71 1.82
C HIS A 29 -2.63 -11.04 1.54
N ASP A 30 -3.27 -12.16 1.88
CA ASP A 30 -2.63 -13.48 1.90
C ASP A 30 -2.63 -14.15 0.51
N ASP A 31 -1.69 -15.04 0.28
CA ASP A 31 -1.60 -15.83 -0.96
C ASP A 31 -2.74 -16.84 -1.10
N THR A 32 -3.45 -17.15 0.00
CA THR A 32 -4.57 -18.07 0.05
C THR A 32 -5.72 -17.50 0.88
N LEU A 33 -6.89 -18.07 0.74
CA LEU A 33 -8.08 -17.72 1.52
C LEU A 33 -8.11 -18.38 2.91
N GLU A 34 -7.05 -19.08 3.32
CA GLU A 34 -7.07 -19.95 4.50
C GLU A 34 -7.27 -19.18 5.81
N ARG A 35 -6.51 -18.09 6.04
CA ARG A 35 -6.51 -17.37 7.33
C ARG A 35 -7.84 -16.69 7.64
N VAL A 36 -8.52 -16.15 6.65
CA VAL A 36 -9.73 -15.33 6.86
C VAL A 36 -10.99 -16.09 6.47
N GLN A 37 -10.99 -16.79 5.33
CA GLN A 37 -12.15 -17.51 4.81
C GLN A 37 -12.16 -19.01 5.17
N GLY A 38 -11.06 -19.53 5.76
CA GLY A 38 -10.93 -20.95 6.12
C GLY A 38 -10.81 -21.89 4.92
N ARG A 39 -10.31 -21.39 3.77
CA ARG A 39 -10.25 -22.11 2.50
C ARG A 39 -8.83 -22.13 1.94
N PRO A 40 -8.31 -23.27 1.47
CA PRO A 40 -6.94 -23.37 0.96
C PRO A 40 -6.76 -22.81 -0.45
N GLU A 41 -7.82 -22.43 -1.13
CA GLU A 41 -7.77 -21.93 -2.52
C GLU A 41 -7.01 -20.60 -2.61
N ARG A 42 -6.36 -20.40 -3.76
CA ARG A 42 -5.69 -19.15 -4.11
C ARG A 42 -6.65 -18.23 -4.87
N PRO A 43 -6.53 -16.91 -4.67
CA PRO A 43 -7.39 -15.93 -5.36
C PRO A 43 -7.23 -15.97 -6.89
N ASP A 44 -6.03 -16.25 -7.39
CA ASP A 44 -5.73 -16.38 -8.82
C ASP A 44 -6.37 -17.60 -9.51
N GLN A 45 -7.01 -18.49 -8.74
CA GLN A 45 -7.73 -19.67 -9.21
C GLN A 45 -9.25 -19.50 -9.15
N MET A 46 -9.74 -18.37 -8.67
CA MET A 46 -11.17 -18.10 -8.48
C MET A 46 -11.59 -16.82 -9.21
N THR A 47 -12.81 -16.77 -9.72
CA THR A 47 -13.37 -15.55 -10.31
C THR A 47 -13.65 -14.51 -9.23
N ALA A 48 -13.63 -13.24 -9.60
CA ALA A 48 -13.96 -12.15 -8.68
C ALA A 48 -15.37 -12.31 -8.08
N ALA A 49 -16.33 -12.79 -8.84
CA ALA A 49 -17.68 -13.07 -8.34
C ALA A 49 -17.69 -14.14 -7.24
N ALA A 50 -16.93 -15.23 -7.41
CA ALA A 50 -16.82 -16.27 -6.39
C ALA A 50 -16.06 -15.80 -5.14
N LEU A 51 -15.10 -14.89 -5.31
CA LEU A 51 -14.37 -14.24 -4.22
C LEU A 51 -15.25 -13.26 -3.43
N ASP A 52 -16.11 -12.51 -4.10
CA ASP A 52 -17.08 -11.61 -3.48
C ASP A 52 -18.09 -12.36 -2.58
N GLU A 53 -18.58 -13.52 -3.02
CA GLU A 53 -19.44 -14.40 -2.19
C GLU A 53 -18.74 -14.86 -0.89
N LEU A 54 -17.40 -14.85 -0.86
CA LEU A 54 -16.58 -15.17 0.31
C LEU A 54 -16.16 -13.93 1.11
N GLY A 55 -16.63 -12.74 0.73
CA GLY A 55 -16.32 -11.48 1.40
C GLY A 55 -14.98 -10.86 1.00
N VAL A 56 -14.42 -11.27 -0.15
CA VAL A 56 -13.23 -10.64 -0.76
C VAL A 56 -13.70 -9.66 -1.83
N PRO A 57 -13.71 -8.35 -1.57
CA PRO A 57 -14.29 -7.35 -2.48
C PRO A 57 -13.37 -7.06 -3.66
N SER A 58 -13.95 -6.55 -4.75
CA SER A 58 -13.16 -5.97 -5.82
C SER A 58 -12.58 -4.61 -5.44
N LEU A 59 -11.46 -4.21 -6.07
CA LEU A 59 -10.89 -2.88 -5.91
C LEU A 59 -11.89 -1.78 -6.32
N ALA A 60 -12.69 -2.02 -7.36
CA ALA A 60 -13.68 -1.07 -7.82
C ALA A 60 -14.76 -0.80 -6.76
N ASP A 61 -15.28 -1.84 -6.11
CA ASP A 61 -16.31 -1.70 -5.06
C ASP A 61 -15.77 -0.95 -3.83
N VAL A 62 -14.53 -1.27 -3.44
CA VAL A 62 -13.89 -0.56 -2.31
C VAL A 62 -13.69 0.91 -2.64
N LEU A 63 -13.17 1.23 -3.83
CA LEU A 63 -12.96 2.62 -4.24
C LEU A 63 -14.27 3.41 -4.38
N ALA A 64 -15.37 2.76 -4.76
CA ALA A 64 -16.70 3.39 -4.78
C ALA A 64 -17.20 3.76 -3.38
N ALA A 65 -16.80 3.00 -2.35
CA ALA A 65 -17.20 3.23 -0.96
C ALA A 65 -16.25 4.17 -0.19
N VAL A 66 -14.99 4.33 -0.63
CA VAL A 66 -13.99 5.16 0.05
C VAL A 66 -14.12 6.62 -0.37
N PRO A 67 -14.22 7.59 0.57
CA PRO A 67 -14.23 9.01 0.24
C PRO A 67 -13.00 9.44 -0.57
N ARG A 68 -13.22 10.24 -1.62
CA ARG A 68 -12.12 10.68 -2.50
C ARG A 68 -11.01 11.44 -1.79
N ARG A 69 -11.30 12.08 -0.65
CA ARG A 69 -10.32 12.81 0.16
C ARG A 69 -9.38 11.91 0.98
N ALA A 70 -9.75 10.62 1.16
CA ALA A 70 -8.91 9.69 1.92
C ALA A 70 -7.66 9.36 1.11
N PHE A 71 -6.48 9.43 1.75
CA PHE A 71 -5.24 8.96 1.16
C PHE A 71 -5.27 7.43 1.00
N LEU A 72 -4.69 6.91 -0.07
CA LEU A 72 -4.60 5.48 -0.31
C LEU A 72 -3.15 5.06 -0.52
N ASP A 73 -2.72 4.07 0.22
CA ASP A 73 -1.55 3.26 -0.10
C ASP A 73 -2.03 1.92 -0.66
N VAL A 74 -1.81 1.73 -1.95
CA VAL A 74 -2.29 0.56 -2.68
C VAL A 74 -1.11 -0.38 -2.93
N GLU A 75 -0.96 -1.38 -2.05
CA GLU A 75 0.09 -2.39 -2.21
C GLU A 75 -0.29 -3.38 -3.31
N LEU A 76 0.55 -3.50 -4.32
CA LEU A 76 0.39 -4.46 -5.39
C LEU A 76 1.19 -5.72 -5.11
N LYS A 77 0.53 -6.87 -5.22
CA LYS A 77 1.15 -8.19 -5.15
C LYS A 77 1.09 -8.87 -6.51
N GLY A 78 2.23 -9.39 -6.96
CA GLY A 78 2.33 -10.08 -8.23
C GLY A 78 2.01 -9.19 -9.45
N ASP A 79 1.40 -9.77 -10.47
CA ASP A 79 1.06 -9.08 -11.72
C ASP A 79 -0.33 -8.43 -11.67
N ALA A 80 -0.47 -7.41 -10.84
CA ALA A 80 -1.72 -6.64 -10.73
C ALA A 80 -1.92 -5.57 -11.84
N GLY A 81 -1.01 -5.38 -12.68
CA GLY A 81 -0.82 -4.63 -13.91
C GLY A 81 -1.87 -3.62 -14.37
N ARG A 82 -2.28 -3.75 -15.63
CA ARG A 82 -3.12 -2.79 -16.35
C ARG A 82 -4.52 -2.59 -15.72
N ALA A 83 -5.16 -3.66 -15.27
CA ALA A 83 -6.51 -3.58 -14.71
C ALA A 83 -6.57 -2.71 -13.45
N VAL A 84 -5.55 -2.77 -12.59
CA VAL A 84 -5.44 -1.89 -11.41
C VAL A 84 -5.29 -0.43 -11.83
N VAL A 85 -4.43 -0.16 -12.83
CA VAL A 85 -4.22 1.21 -13.35
C VAL A 85 -5.53 1.78 -13.87
N GLU A 86 -6.30 1.02 -14.66
CA GLU A 86 -7.58 1.48 -15.21
C GLU A 86 -8.61 1.79 -14.11
N VAL A 87 -8.73 0.92 -13.11
CA VAL A 87 -9.66 1.11 -11.98
C VAL A 87 -9.25 2.32 -11.13
N LEU A 88 -7.98 2.46 -10.80
CA LEU A 88 -7.49 3.60 -10.02
C LEU A 88 -7.58 4.92 -10.79
N ALA A 89 -7.27 4.94 -12.09
CA ALA A 89 -7.41 6.14 -12.92
C ALA A 89 -8.87 6.62 -12.98
N ALA A 90 -9.81 5.69 -13.08
CA ALA A 90 -11.24 6.02 -13.09
C ALA A 90 -11.70 6.61 -11.72
N ALA A 91 -11.19 6.09 -10.62
CA ALA A 91 -11.57 6.51 -9.27
C ALA A 91 -10.85 7.79 -8.80
N ARG A 92 -9.56 7.95 -9.10
CA ARG A 92 -8.66 9.00 -8.57
C ARG A 92 -8.15 9.99 -9.61
N GLY A 93 -8.47 9.78 -10.87
CA GLY A 93 -8.01 10.60 -12.00
C GLY A 93 -6.65 10.16 -12.54
N PRO A 94 -6.24 10.75 -13.68
CA PRO A 94 -5.05 10.33 -14.41
C PRO A 94 -3.74 10.54 -13.65
N ASP A 95 -3.72 11.45 -12.66
CA ASP A 95 -2.53 11.78 -11.87
C ASP A 95 -2.47 11.02 -10.54
N LEU A 96 -3.38 10.06 -10.32
CA LEU A 96 -3.52 9.28 -9.08
C LEU A 96 -3.52 10.18 -7.82
N ARG A 97 -4.49 11.11 -7.72
CA ARG A 97 -4.55 12.07 -6.61
C ARG A 97 -4.84 11.39 -5.28
N ASP A 98 -4.14 11.85 -4.25
CA ASP A 98 -4.27 11.36 -2.88
C ASP A 98 -4.10 9.84 -2.76
N ALA A 99 -3.21 9.27 -3.59
CA ALA A 99 -2.87 7.86 -3.52
C ALA A 99 -1.43 7.61 -3.95
N VAL A 100 -0.91 6.45 -3.57
CA VAL A 100 0.40 5.92 -3.95
C VAL A 100 0.26 4.44 -4.29
N ILE A 101 1.06 3.96 -5.21
CA ILE A 101 1.24 2.53 -5.44
C ILE A 101 2.45 2.07 -4.66
N SER A 102 2.31 1.00 -3.90
CA SER A 102 3.45 0.38 -3.22
C SER A 102 3.60 -1.09 -3.60
N SER A 103 4.80 -1.62 -3.47
CA SER A 103 5.09 -3.04 -3.63
C SER A 103 6.45 -3.40 -3.04
N PHE A 104 6.58 -4.65 -2.58
CA PHE A 104 7.87 -5.27 -2.27
C PHE A 104 8.62 -5.72 -3.54
N GLU A 105 7.92 -5.85 -4.65
CA GLU A 105 8.44 -6.36 -5.91
C GLU A 105 8.87 -5.23 -6.84
N ALA A 106 10.18 -5.11 -7.07
CA ALA A 106 10.76 -4.11 -7.98
C ALA A 106 10.15 -4.20 -9.39
N GLU A 107 9.98 -5.42 -9.91
CA GLU A 107 9.38 -5.67 -11.22
C GLU A 107 7.93 -5.15 -11.33
N THR A 108 7.15 -5.23 -10.25
CA THR A 108 5.79 -4.68 -10.20
C THR A 108 5.82 -3.16 -10.29
N LEU A 109 6.74 -2.50 -9.56
CA LEU A 109 6.93 -1.05 -9.63
C LEU A 109 7.42 -0.58 -11.00
N GLU A 110 8.31 -1.33 -11.64
CA GLU A 110 8.77 -1.07 -13.02
C GLU A 110 7.63 -1.18 -14.04
N ARG A 111 6.78 -2.21 -13.92
CA ARG A 111 5.59 -2.35 -14.79
C ARG A 111 4.64 -1.16 -14.64
N VAL A 112 4.35 -0.75 -13.41
CA VAL A 112 3.53 0.45 -13.17
C VAL A 112 4.19 1.69 -13.76
N ALA A 113 5.51 1.86 -13.59
CA ALA A 113 6.25 2.97 -14.18
C ALA A 113 6.14 2.99 -15.72
N GLY A 114 6.16 1.82 -16.36
CA GLY A 114 5.99 1.70 -17.80
C GLY A 114 4.57 2.05 -18.30
N LEU A 115 3.55 1.77 -17.50
CA LEU A 115 2.16 2.08 -17.81
C LEU A 115 1.79 3.53 -17.53
N VAL A 116 2.21 4.06 -16.38
CA VAL A 116 1.86 5.38 -15.85
C VAL A 116 3.07 6.03 -15.19
N PRO A 117 4.01 6.56 -15.96
CA PRO A 117 5.30 7.04 -15.43
C PRO A 117 5.19 8.15 -14.36
N GLY A 118 4.09 8.94 -14.41
CA GLY A 118 3.84 10.04 -13.49
C GLY A 118 3.23 9.65 -12.15
N TRP A 119 2.81 8.40 -11.97
CA TRP A 119 2.17 7.99 -10.72
C TRP A 119 3.19 7.84 -9.58
N PRO A 120 2.87 8.32 -8.36
CA PRO A 120 3.73 8.15 -7.21
C PRO A 120 3.83 6.67 -6.83
N ARG A 121 5.06 6.21 -6.56
CA ARG A 121 5.35 4.83 -6.17
C ARG A 121 6.21 4.82 -4.92
N TRP A 122 5.96 3.88 -4.01
CA TRP A 122 6.82 3.56 -2.87
C TRP A 122 7.37 2.14 -3.00
N LEU A 123 8.65 1.98 -2.68
CA LEU A 123 9.25 0.65 -2.50
C LEU A 123 8.96 0.18 -1.08
N ASN A 124 8.26 -0.96 -0.92
CA ASN A 124 8.12 -1.62 0.37
C ASN A 124 9.38 -2.40 0.69
N ALA A 125 9.89 -2.31 1.91
CA ALA A 125 11.14 -2.94 2.32
C ALA A 125 11.19 -3.29 3.81
N GLU A 126 12.02 -4.27 4.15
CA GLU A 126 12.26 -4.67 5.55
C GLU A 126 13.31 -3.80 6.26
N ASP A 127 14.18 -3.13 5.50
CA ASP A 127 15.25 -2.31 6.03
C ASP A 127 15.49 -1.00 5.25
N LEU A 128 16.34 -0.12 5.81
CA LEU A 128 16.81 1.12 5.19
C LEU A 128 18.33 1.08 4.98
N SER A 129 18.84 -0.03 4.42
CA SER A 129 20.23 -0.13 4.00
C SER A 129 20.55 0.84 2.85
N ALA A 130 21.80 1.09 2.60
CA ALA A 130 22.22 1.90 1.45
C ALA A 130 21.74 1.30 0.12
N ALA A 131 21.71 -0.04 0.02
CA ALA A 131 21.23 -0.75 -1.15
C ALA A 131 19.72 -0.54 -1.37
N THR A 132 18.90 -0.63 -0.31
CA THR A 132 17.46 -0.40 -0.39
C THR A 132 17.15 1.04 -0.83
N ILE A 133 17.87 2.03 -0.25
CA ILE A 133 17.68 3.43 -0.63
C ILE A 133 18.08 3.66 -2.10
N ALA A 134 19.19 3.07 -2.54
CA ALA A 134 19.64 3.15 -3.93
C ALA A 134 18.64 2.52 -4.89
N ALA A 135 18.10 1.33 -4.57
CA ALA A 135 17.09 0.66 -5.37
C ALA A 135 15.83 1.51 -5.54
N ALA A 136 15.33 2.15 -4.47
CA ALA A 136 14.18 3.03 -4.57
C ALA A 136 14.43 4.24 -5.51
N VAL A 137 15.65 4.81 -5.47
CA VAL A 137 16.05 5.90 -6.37
C VAL A 137 16.13 5.40 -7.83
N GLU A 138 16.75 4.24 -8.07
CA GLU A 138 16.90 3.64 -9.41
C GLU A 138 15.54 3.31 -10.04
N LEU A 139 14.59 2.81 -9.24
CA LEU A 139 13.21 2.55 -9.65
C LEU A 139 12.39 3.83 -9.90
N GLY A 140 12.95 5.00 -9.59
CA GLY A 140 12.23 6.27 -9.67
C GLY A 140 11.06 6.35 -8.69
N CYS A 141 11.16 5.66 -7.56
CA CYS A 141 10.16 5.72 -6.51
C CYS A 141 10.15 7.11 -5.85
N ARG A 142 9.00 7.55 -5.43
CA ARG A 142 8.81 8.77 -4.65
C ARG A 142 9.23 8.58 -3.19
N GLY A 143 9.18 7.35 -2.68
CA GLY A 143 9.52 7.03 -1.30
C GLY A 143 9.74 5.56 -1.02
N ILE A 144 9.95 5.26 0.26
CA ILE A 144 10.10 3.91 0.80
C ILE A 144 9.10 3.74 1.95
N SER A 145 8.38 2.63 1.95
CA SER A 145 7.53 2.19 3.08
C SER A 145 8.20 1.00 3.76
N VAL A 146 8.53 1.13 5.05
CA VAL A 146 9.44 0.17 5.71
C VAL A 146 8.94 -0.24 7.09
N GLU A 147 9.37 -1.43 7.53
CA GLU A 147 9.16 -1.87 8.91
C GLU A 147 9.73 -0.84 9.90
N TRP A 148 8.89 -0.35 10.81
CA TRP A 148 9.17 0.81 11.66
C TRP A 148 10.42 0.67 12.55
N ARG A 149 10.87 -0.57 12.87
CA ARG A 149 12.07 -0.79 13.67
C ARG A 149 13.35 -0.42 12.94
N SER A 150 13.34 -0.42 11.63
CA SER A 150 14.44 0.01 10.76
C SER A 150 14.65 1.52 10.76
N ILE A 151 13.69 2.29 11.34
CA ILE A 151 13.72 3.75 11.33
C ILE A 151 14.37 4.29 12.59
N ASP A 152 15.50 4.94 12.41
CA ASP A 152 16.16 5.79 13.38
C ASP A 152 16.47 7.18 12.78
N ALA A 153 17.04 8.08 13.59
CA ALA A 153 17.40 9.43 13.12
C ALA A 153 18.45 9.43 11.99
N GLY A 154 19.30 8.41 11.94
CA GLY A 154 20.32 8.24 10.90
C GLY A 154 19.71 7.79 9.59
N SER A 155 18.90 6.72 9.61
CA SER A 155 18.22 6.19 8.44
C SER A 155 17.23 7.20 7.85
N ALA A 156 16.43 7.87 8.70
CA ALA A 156 15.50 8.91 8.25
C ALA A 156 16.22 10.09 7.54
N ARG A 157 17.41 10.49 8.04
CA ARG A 157 18.22 11.51 7.35
C ARG A 157 18.76 11.04 6.01
N ARG A 158 19.18 9.76 5.88
CA ARG A 158 19.67 9.21 4.61
C ARG A 158 18.58 9.17 3.56
N VAL A 159 17.38 8.70 3.91
CA VAL A 159 16.21 8.66 3.02
C VAL A 159 15.86 10.08 2.53
N ARG A 160 15.79 11.05 3.45
CA ARG A 160 15.53 12.44 3.09
C ARG A 160 16.63 13.05 2.22
N ALA A 161 17.90 12.73 2.48
CA ALA A 161 19.03 13.20 1.66
C ALA A 161 19.00 12.63 0.25
N ALA A 162 18.42 11.45 0.06
CA ALA A 162 18.15 10.85 -1.25
C ALA A 162 16.91 11.44 -1.96
N GLY A 163 16.21 12.41 -1.35
CA GLY A 163 15.00 13.02 -1.90
C GLY A 163 13.75 12.16 -1.81
N LEU A 164 13.78 11.11 -0.98
CA LEU A 164 12.69 10.15 -0.84
C LEU A 164 11.79 10.48 0.36
N GLU A 165 10.50 10.20 0.20
CA GLU A 165 9.53 10.13 1.29
C GLU A 165 9.77 8.87 2.12
N LEU A 166 9.35 8.89 3.40
CA LEU A 166 9.47 7.76 4.29
C LEU A 166 8.10 7.45 4.90
N ALA A 167 7.63 6.23 4.69
CA ALA A 167 6.46 5.65 5.34
C ALA A 167 6.86 4.47 6.23
N ALA A 168 6.01 4.11 7.17
CA ALA A 168 6.28 3.05 8.14
C ALA A 168 5.08 2.12 8.37
N TRP A 169 5.34 0.83 8.56
CA TRP A 169 4.36 -0.21 8.90
C TRP A 169 4.94 -1.22 9.91
N THR A 170 4.20 -2.04 10.63
CA THR A 170 2.85 -1.74 11.07
C THR A 170 2.95 -1.30 12.53
N VAL A 171 2.47 -0.12 12.84
CA VAL A 171 2.58 0.48 14.18
C VAL A 171 1.35 0.13 15.01
N ARG A 172 1.57 -0.38 16.23
CA ARG A 172 0.52 -0.84 17.15
C ARG A 172 0.45 -0.06 18.45
N ARG A 173 1.34 0.93 18.63
CA ARG A 173 1.44 1.66 19.90
C ARG A 173 1.63 3.15 19.68
N ARG A 174 0.90 3.97 20.39
CA ARG A 174 0.96 5.42 20.31
C ARG A 174 2.38 5.99 20.53
N PRO A 175 3.20 5.55 21.51
CA PRO A 175 4.56 6.09 21.66
C PRO A 175 5.48 5.81 20.46
N THR A 176 5.24 4.72 19.71
CA THR A 176 5.97 4.44 18.48
C THR A 176 5.54 5.40 17.37
N PHE A 177 4.25 5.64 17.21
CA PHE A 177 3.71 6.62 16.30
C PHE A 177 4.33 8.01 16.54
N ASP A 178 4.25 8.53 17.78
CA ASP A 178 4.78 9.84 18.17
C ASP A 178 6.30 9.95 17.91
N ARG A 179 7.05 8.86 18.07
CA ARG A 179 8.47 8.80 17.74
C ARG A 179 8.71 8.96 16.23
N LEU A 180 7.95 8.25 15.41
CA LEU A 180 8.08 8.28 13.96
C LEU A 180 7.69 9.65 13.39
N GLU A 181 6.63 10.26 13.92
CA GLU A 181 6.24 11.62 13.58
C GLU A 181 7.37 12.62 13.84
N ARG A 182 8.04 12.57 15.02
CA ARG A 182 9.20 13.41 15.34
C ARG A 182 10.40 13.17 14.42
N LEU A 183 10.53 11.98 13.83
CA LEU A 183 11.57 11.66 12.84
C LEU A 183 11.21 12.14 11.43
N GLY A 184 10.00 12.69 11.23
CA GLY A 184 9.53 13.20 9.95
C GLY A 184 9.10 12.08 9.00
N VAL A 185 8.60 10.97 9.53
CA VAL A 185 7.92 9.94 8.74
C VAL A 185 6.61 10.53 8.23
N MET A 186 6.37 10.43 6.92
CA MET A 186 5.25 11.10 6.25
C MET A 186 3.93 10.36 6.45
N ALA A 187 3.96 9.04 6.40
CA ALA A 187 2.79 8.18 6.57
C ALA A 187 3.11 7.02 7.49
N VAL A 188 2.14 6.61 8.29
CA VAL A 188 2.29 5.49 9.21
C VAL A 188 1.06 4.58 9.09
N CYS A 189 1.27 3.35 8.60
CA CYS A 189 0.25 2.31 8.66
C CYS A 189 0.11 1.84 10.11
N VAL A 190 -1.10 1.97 10.67
CA VAL A 190 -1.37 1.68 12.07
C VAL A 190 -2.51 0.68 12.23
N GLU A 191 -2.41 -0.17 13.25
CA GLU A 191 -3.57 -0.89 13.76
C GLU A 191 -4.30 -0.02 14.81
N ALA A 192 -5.62 -0.20 14.95
CA ALA A 192 -6.53 0.66 15.69
C ALA A 192 -6.04 1.11 17.08
N ALA A 193 -5.39 0.21 17.84
CA ALA A 193 -4.85 0.52 19.17
C ALA A 193 -3.75 1.60 19.19
N ALA A 194 -3.15 1.94 18.06
CA ALA A 194 -2.17 3.03 17.97
C ALA A 194 -2.83 4.40 17.79
N LEU A 195 -4.12 4.44 17.41
CA LEU A 195 -4.92 5.66 17.21
C LEU A 195 -5.74 6.00 18.46
N ASP A 196 -6.00 5.02 19.33
CA ASP A 196 -6.65 5.23 20.62
C ASP A 196 -5.61 5.82 21.58
N GLY A 197 -5.61 7.14 21.70
CA GLY A 197 -4.77 7.91 22.61
C GLY A 197 -5.27 7.92 24.03
#